data_16f4f475662bcff5f34730d7a0431376
#
_entry.id   16f4f475662bcff5f34730d7a0431376
#
_cell.length_a   1.000
_cell.length_b   1.000
_cell.length_c   1.000
_cell.angle_alpha   90.00
_cell.angle_beta   90.00
_cell.angle_gamma   90.00
#
_symmetry.space_group_name_H-M   'P 1'
#
loop_
_entity.id
_entity.type
_entity.pdbx_description
1 polymer ?
#
loop_
_entity_poly.entity_id
_entity_poly.type
_entity_poly.pdbx_seq_one_letter_code
_entity_poly.pdbx_strand_id
1 'polypeptide(L)'
;MRWFSAYAERYVRKHFHAVRVLRPPPPLSSAPLVVFLNHASWWDPMTCLVLRNRFFRQRESFAPIDADALVKYPFFRKLGFFPVEQHSARGAIAFLRGSAEVLARPNAALWLTPQGRFADARERPVQFRSGLAHLADRISTATFLPLAVEYSFWEEKRPEICVSFGEPFLITETAAGTLRADSSALFFESRLHAAQEELAAAVIRRDTAEFRVLGRSRGGVGGVYDLWRRAKAVCCGEKFQPEHGLK
;
A
#
# COMPACT_ATOMS: atom_id res chain seq x y z
N MET A 1 18.34 -7.05 -0.63
CA MET A 1 17.19 -6.16 -0.37
C MET A 1 17.39 -4.71 -0.85
N ARG A 2 18.48 -4.02 -0.52
CA ARG A 2 18.70 -2.59 -0.92
C ARG A 2 18.61 -2.36 -2.44
N TRP A 3 19.10 -3.29 -3.24
CA TRP A 3 19.11 -3.19 -4.70
C TRP A 3 17.70 -3.27 -5.30
N PHE A 4 16.87 -4.22 -4.82
CA PHE A 4 15.49 -4.37 -5.29
C PHE A 4 14.61 -3.18 -4.86
N SER A 5 14.89 -2.59 -3.71
CA SER A 5 14.22 -1.38 -3.25
C SER A 5 14.47 -0.19 -4.19
N ALA A 6 15.72 0.02 -4.61
CA ALA A 6 16.07 1.06 -5.58
C ALA A 6 15.43 0.79 -6.96
N TYR A 7 15.37 -0.48 -7.37
CA TYR A 7 14.66 -0.90 -8.58
C TYR A 7 13.17 -0.55 -8.51
N ALA A 8 12.49 -0.92 -7.41
CA ALA A 8 11.07 -0.65 -7.23
C ALA A 8 10.76 0.86 -7.30
N GLU A 9 11.55 1.69 -6.61
CA GLU A 9 11.38 3.15 -6.66
C GLU A 9 11.60 3.72 -8.06
N ARG A 10 12.63 3.21 -8.78
CA ARG A 10 12.88 3.63 -10.16
C ARG A 10 11.76 3.19 -11.09
N TYR A 11 11.26 1.96 -10.90
CA TYR A 11 10.18 1.40 -11.72
C TYR A 11 8.89 2.16 -11.52
N VAL A 12 8.51 2.46 -10.26
CA VAL A 12 7.35 3.31 -9.95
C VAL A 12 7.51 4.69 -10.58
N ARG A 13 8.63 5.37 -10.42
CA ARG A 13 8.91 6.68 -11.04
C ARG A 13 8.84 6.67 -12.57
N LYS A 14 9.07 5.53 -13.21
CA LYS A 14 8.93 5.41 -14.67
C LYS A 14 7.45 5.40 -15.11
N HIS A 15 6.54 4.83 -14.30
CA HIS A 15 5.16 4.59 -14.68
C HIS A 15 4.17 5.58 -14.05
N PHE A 16 4.53 6.18 -12.92
CA PHE A 16 3.70 7.14 -12.20
C PHE A 16 4.33 8.53 -12.18
N HIS A 17 3.48 9.56 -12.11
CA HIS A 17 3.95 10.93 -11.95
C HIS A 17 4.49 11.15 -10.54
N ALA A 18 3.72 10.84 -9.52
CA ALA A 18 4.17 10.94 -8.14
C ALA A 18 3.57 9.86 -7.23
N VAL A 19 4.22 9.65 -6.08
CA VAL A 19 3.68 8.93 -4.94
C VAL A 19 3.33 9.97 -3.87
N ARG A 20 2.03 10.11 -3.62
CA ARG A 20 1.43 11.11 -2.74
C ARG A 20 0.91 10.45 -1.47
N VAL A 21 1.30 10.95 -0.33
CA VAL A 21 0.86 10.47 0.98
C VAL A 21 0.03 11.55 1.64
N LEU A 22 -1.25 11.31 1.82
CA LEU A 22 -2.17 12.21 2.52
C LEU A 22 -1.84 12.20 4.02
N ARG A 23 -1.92 11.05 4.64
CA ARG A 23 -1.57 10.85 6.04
C ARG A 23 -0.43 9.84 6.14
N PRO A 24 0.76 10.24 6.63
CA PRO A 24 1.84 9.30 6.92
C PRO A 24 1.51 8.46 8.14
N PRO A 25 2.16 7.27 8.31
CA PRO A 25 1.97 6.49 9.51
C PRO A 25 2.49 7.28 10.72
N PRO A 26 1.77 7.25 11.86
CA PRO A 26 2.27 7.83 13.11
C PRO A 26 3.46 7.02 13.65
N PRO A 27 4.16 7.51 14.66
CA PRO A 27 5.15 6.73 15.39
C PRO A 27 4.52 5.43 15.93
N LEU A 28 5.12 4.29 15.62
CA LEU A 28 4.64 2.98 16.03
C LEU A 28 5.59 2.37 17.05
N SER A 29 5.03 1.56 17.94
CA SER A 29 5.80 0.75 18.89
C SER A 29 6.67 -0.30 18.18
N SER A 30 7.56 -0.97 18.92
CA SER A 30 8.36 -2.10 18.42
C SER A 30 7.55 -3.40 18.25
N ALA A 31 6.28 -3.42 18.66
CA ALA A 31 5.40 -4.58 18.46
C ALA A 31 5.34 -4.97 16.97
N PRO A 32 5.11 -6.25 16.65
CA PRO A 32 4.85 -6.68 15.28
C PRO A 32 3.75 -5.85 14.64
N LEU A 33 3.87 -5.60 13.34
CA LEU A 33 2.98 -4.72 12.60
C LEU A 33 2.21 -5.51 11.53
N VAL A 34 0.91 -5.32 11.46
CA VAL A 34 0.07 -5.78 10.37
C VAL A 34 -0.43 -4.57 9.59
N VAL A 35 0.07 -4.37 8.39
CA VAL A 35 -0.47 -3.37 7.45
C VAL A 35 -1.50 -4.07 6.57
N PHE A 36 -2.74 -3.62 6.61
CA PHE A 36 -3.80 -4.17 5.78
C PHE A 36 -4.38 -3.09 4.87
N LEU A 37 -4.54 -3.44 3.59
CA LEU A 37 -4.89 -2.47 2.55
C LEU A 37 -5.92 -3.02 1.58
N ASN A 38 -6.61 -2.13 0.88
CA ASN A 38 -7.42 -2.51 -0.28
C ASN A 38 -6.53 -3.01 -1.42
N HIS A 39 -7.06 -3.92 -2.25
CA HIS A 39 -6.32 -4.52 -3.36
C HIS A 39 -6.79 -3.95 -4.69
N ALA A 40 -6.34 -2.72 -4.99
CA ALA A 40 -6.83 -1.96 -6.12
C ALA A 40 -6.14 -2.33 -7.45
N SER A 41 -4.91 -2.82 -7.40
CA SER A 41 -4.12 -2.99 -8.62
C SER A 41 -2.97 -3.99 -8.47
N TRP A 42 -2.53 -4.51 -9.61
CA TRP A 42 -1.25 -5.22 -9.72
C TRP A 42 -0.06 -4.38 -9.22
N TRP A 43 -0.21 -3.05 -9.14
CA TRP A 43 0.83 -2.15 -8.63
C TRP A 43 0.97 -2.14 -7.11
N ASP A 44 0.03 -2.71 -6.36
CA ASP A 44 0.04 -2.67 -4.90
C ASP A 44 1.33 -3.23 -4.27
N PRO A 45 1.91 -4.36 -4.73
CA PRO A 45 3.18 -4.83 -4.20
C PRO A 45 4.33 -3.84 -4.39
N MET A 46 4.38 -3.14 -5.53
CA MET A 46 5.42 -2.15 -5.80
C MET A 46 5.21 -0.89 -4.96
N THR A 47 3.97 -0.48 -4.77
CA THR A 47 3.57 0.62 -3.87
C THR A 47 3.97 0.29 -2.42
N CYS A 48 3.63 -0.90 -1.93
CA CYS A 48 4.02 -1.38 -0.60
C CYS A 48 5.54 -1.38 -0.40
N LEU A 49 6.32 -1.78 -1.41
CA LEU A 49 7.79 -1.74 -1.35
C LEU A 49 8.34 -0.31 -1.21
N VAL A 50 7.76 0.66 -1.93
CA VAL A 50 8.14 2.07 -1.80
C VAL A 50 7.81 2.59 -0.40
N LEU A 51 6.59 2.31 0.10
CA LEU A 51 6.14 2.73 1.44
C LEU A 51 6.97 2.07 2.54
N ARG A 52 7.24 0.76 2.42
CA ARG A 52 8.13 0.03 3.33
C ARG A 52 9.50 0.68 3.42
N ASN A 53 10.10 1.02 2.29
CA ASN A 53 11.43 1.64 2.27
C ASN A 53 11.44 3.02 2.91
N ARG A 54 10.33 3.75 2.84
CA ARG A 54 10.22 5.10 3.35
C ARG A 54 9.90 5.15 4.83
N PHE A 55 8.98 4.29 5.30
CA PHE A 55 8.41 4.38 6.64
C PHE A 55 8.78 3.22 7.56
N PHE A 56 9.09 2.04 6.99
CA PHE A 56 9.27 0.81 7.77
C PHE A 56 10.59 0.11 7.47
N ARG A 57 11.63 0.86 7.13
CA ARG A 57 12.92 0.33 6.70
C ARG A 57 13.60 -0.57 7.74
N GLN A 58 13.34 -0.33 9.02
CA GLN A 58 13.91 -1.11 10.12
C GLN A 58 13.14 -2.42 10.38
N ARG A 59 11.96 -2.61 9.74
CA ARG A 59 11.14 -3.79 9.92
C ARG A 59 11.43 -4.83 8.84
N GLU A 60 11.45 -6.10 9.24
CA GLU A 60 11.41 -7.20 8.28
C GLU A 60 10.01 -7.33 7.70
N SER A 61 9.88 -7.22 6.39
CA SER A 61 8.56 -7.20 5.73
C SER A 61 8.26 -8.53 5.08
N PHE A 62 7.02 -8.99 5.28
CA PHE A 62 6.49 -10.24 4.77
C PHE A 62 5.12 -10.01 4.15
N ALA A 63 4.74 -10.85 3.18
CA ALA A 63 3.40 -10.84 2.62
C ALA A 63 3.05 -12.25 2.10
N PRO A 64 1.79 -12.68 2.21
CA PRO A 64 1.32 -13.88 1.51
C PRO A 64 1.25 -13.60 0.02
N ILE A 65 1.51 -14.64 -0.78
CA ILE A 65 1.32 -14.62 -2.22
C ILE A 65 0.73 -15.95 -2.66
N ASP A 66 0.02 -15.97 -3.77
CA ASP A 66 -0.45 -17.21 -4.39
C ASP A 66 0.70 -18.20 -4.58
N ALA A 67 0.48 -19.46 -4.22
CA ALA A 67 1.49 -20.50 -4.28
C ALA A 67 2.03 -20.69 -5.70
N ASP A 68 1.14 -20.65 -6.72
CA ASP A 68 1.52 -20.78 -8.13
C ASP A 68 2.39 -19.60 -8.59
N ALA A 69 2.06 -18.40 -8.13
CA ALA A 69 2.89 -17.22 -8.41
C ALA A 69 4.30 -17.36 -7.81
N LEU A 70 4.42 -17.97 -6.63
CA LEU A 70 5.73 -18.19 -6.00
C LEU A 70 6.54 -19.31 -6.67
N VAL A 71 5.88 -20.31 -7.26
CA VAL A 71 6.52 -21.32 -8.11
C VAL A 71 7.04 -20.66 -9.39
N LYS A 72 6.22 -19.83 -10.03
CA LYS A 72 6.59 -19.12 -11.27
C LYS A 72 7.70 -18.10 -11.06
N TYR A 73 7.73 -17.44 -9.90
CA TYR A 73 8.68 -16.38 -9.59
C TYR A 73 9.38 -16.63 -8.23
N PRO A 74 10.32 -17.59 -8.15
CA PRO A 74 10.94 -17.99 -6.87
C PRO A 74 11.68 -16.88 -6.12
N PHE A 75 12.10 -15.84 -6.82
CA PHE A 75 12.81 -14.70 -6.22
C PHE A 75 11.96 -13.93 -5.20
N PHE A 76 10.62 -14.02 -5.27
CA PHE A 76 9.74 -13.39 -4.29
C PHE A 76 9.97 -13.90 -2.86
N ARG A 77 10.44 -15.13 -2.69
CA ARG A 77 10.84 -15.65 -1.34
C ARG A 77 11.92 -14.78 -0.70
N LYS A 78 12.88 -14.30 -1.50
CA LYS A 78 13.95 -13.40 -1.01
C LYS A 78 13.44 -12.02 -0.61
N LEU A 79 12.25 -11.66 -1.01
CA LEU A 79 11.57 -10.41 -0.66
C LEU A 79 10.64 -10.54 0.55
N GLY A 80 10.54 -11.74 1.14
CA GLY A 80 9.69 -12.01 2.30
C GLY A 80 8.28 -12.53 1.93
N PHE A 81 8.04 -12.89 0.67
CA PHE A 81 6.77 -13.51 0.31
C PHE A 81 6.75 -14.99 0.69
N PHE A 82 5.61 -15.43 1.24
CA PHE A 82 5.36 -16.83 1.58
C PHE A 82 4.09 -17.35 0.85
N PRO A 83 4.07 -18.66 0.50
CA PRO A 83 3.00 -19.22 -0.33
C PRO A 83 1.71 -19.41 0.46
N VAL A 84 0.59 -19.09 -0.17
CA VAL A 84 -0.75 -19.41 0.30
C VAL A 84 -1.54 -19.97 -0.88
N GLU A 85 -2.12 -21.15 -0.71
CA GLU A 85 -3.04 -21.73 -1.67
C GLU A 85 -4.41 -21.04 -1.55
N GLN A 86 -4.85 -20.41 -2.63
CA GLN A 86 -6.13 -19.72 -2.61
C GLN A 86 -7.30 -20.72 -2.67
N HIS A 87 -8.45 -20.33 -2.10
CA HIS A 87 -9.70 -21.06 -2.17
C HIS A 87 -9.69 -22.47 -1.57
N SER A 88 -8.78 -22.78 -0.64
CA SER A 88 -8.74 -24.06 0.07
C SER A 88 -8.66 -23.88 1.58
N ALA A 89 -9.25 -24.81 2.33
CA ALA A 89 -9.12 -24.84 3.80
C ALA A 89 -7.66 -25.02 4.24
N ARG A 90 -6.88 -25.81 3.48
CA ARG A 90 -5.45 -26.01 3.69
C ARG A 90 -4.68 -24.71 3.54
N GLY A 91 -5.01 -23.91 2.53
CA GLY A 91 -4.41 -22.58 2.31
C GLY A 91 -4.77 -21.59 3.42
N ALA A 92 -6.00 -21.61 3.92
CA ALA A 92 -6.40 -20.79 5.07
C ALA A 92 -5.58 -21.13 6.34
N ILE A 93 -5.38 -22.42 6.61
CA ILE A 93 -4.55 -22.88 7.73
C ILE A 93 -3.08 -22.46 7.52
N ALA A 94 -2.53 -22.64 6.30
CA ALA A 94 -1.17 -22.26 5.97
C ALA A 94 -0.96 -20.73 6.11
N PHE A 95 -1.94 -19.93 5.68
CA PHE A 95 -1.92 -18.48 5.88
C PHE A 95 -1.85 -18.10 7.35
N LEU A 96 -2.74 -18.66 8.18
CA LEU A 96 -2.78 -18.34 9.61
C LEU A 96 -1.50 -18.75 10.33
N ARG A 97 -0.99 -19.95 10.02
CA ARG A 97 0.27 -20.44 10.59
C ARG A 97 1.46 -19.58 10.17
N GLY A 98 1.65 -19.34 8.87
CA GLY A 98 2.76 -18.54 8.36
C GLY A 98 2.70 -17.09 8.85
N SER A 99 1.51 -16.51 8.94
CA SER A 99 1.32 -15.17 9.48
C SER A 99 1.64 -15.09 10.97
N ALA A 100 1.23 -16.08 11.77
CA ALA A 100 1.56 -16.15 13.21
C ALA A 100 3.07 -16.33 13.42
N GLU A 101 3.74 -17.19 12.64
CA GLU A 101 5.19 -17.37 12.66
C GLU A 101 5.95 -16.07 12.32
N VAL A 102 5.44 -15.28 11.38
CA VAL A 102 5.99 -13.96 11.04
C VAL A 102 5.82 -12.99 12.21
N LEU A 103 4.62 -12.92 12.78
CA LEU A 103 4.31 -11.97 13.85
C LEU A 103 4.90 -12.35 15.22
N ALA A 104 5.41 -13.58 15.37
CA ALA A 104 6.22 -13.96 16.52
C ALA A 104 7.64 -13.34 16.50
N ARG A 105 8.07 -12.77 15.36
CA ARG A 105 9.38 -12.13 15.23
C ARG A 105 9.31 -10.68 15.68
N PRO A 106 10.27 -10.21 16.48
CA PRO A 106 10.35 -8.80 16.83
C PRO A 106 10.57 -7.95 15.57
N ASN A 107 9.96 -6.78 15.52
CA ASN A 107 10.05 -5.85 14.38
C ASN A 107 9.57 -6.41 13.02
N ALA A 108 8.79 -7.47 12.98
CA ALA A 108 8.18 -7.92 11.74
C ALA A 108 7.07 -6.96 11.27
N ALA A 109 6.89 -6.88 9.96
CA ALA A 109 5.76 -6.21 9.32
C ALA A 109 5.11 -7.16 8.31
N LEU A 110 3.86 -7.50 8.52
CA LEU A 110 3.05 -8.33 7.64
C LEU A 110 2.12 -7.43 6.82
N TRP A 111 2.20 -7.54 5.48
CA TRP A 111 1.38 -6.77 4.55
C TRP A 111 0.28 -7.65 3.97
N LEU A 112 -0.97 -7.23 4.10
CA LEU A 112 -2.14 -8.03 3.73
C LEU A 112 -3.11 -7.25 2.86
N THR A 113 -3.69 -7.95 1.88
CA THR A 113 -4.83 -7.48 1.09
C THR A 113 -6.05 -8.36 1.42
N PRO A 114 -6.77 -8.08 2.52
CA PRO A 114 -7.75 -9.01 3.09
C PRO A 114 -8.99 -9.25 2.21
N GLN A 115 -9.23 -8.44 1.17
CA GLN A 115 -10.26 -8.68 0.18
C GLN A 115 -10.01 -9.99 -0.59
N GLY A 116 -8.74 -10.41 -0.76
CA GLY A 116 -8.35 -11.65 -1.44
C GLY A 116 -8.74 -11.68 -2.92
N ARG A 117 -9.01 -10.52 -3.51
CA ARG A 117 -9.25 -10.27 -4.93
C ARG A 117 -8.90 -8.83 -5.27
N PHE A 118 -8.71 -8.55 -6.54
CA PHE A 118 -8.69 -7.16 -7.00
C PHE A 118 -10.09 -6.55 -6.88
N ALA A 119 -10.16 -5.34 -6.33
CA ALA A 119 -11.39 -4.59 -6.15
C ALA A 119 -11.16 -3.11 -6.46
N ASP A 120 -12.11 -2.46 -7.10
CA ASP A 120 -12.03 -1.02 -7.32
C ASP A 120 -11.90 -0.29 -5.98
N ALA A 121 -11.03 0.72 -5.91
CA ALA A 121 -10.81 1.48 -4.67
C ALA A 121 -12.08 2.17 -4.15
N ARG A 122 -13.09 2.33 -5.00
CA ARG A 122 -14.41 2.95 -4.70
C ARG A 122 -15.50 1.93 -4.40
N GLU A 123 -15.21 0.62 -4.51
CA GLU A 123 -16.19 -0.43 -4.20
C GLU A 123 -16.63 -0.35 -2.74
N ARG A 124 -17.94 -0.28 -2.51
CA ARG A 124 -18.58 -0.23 -1.20
C ARG A 124 -19.75 -1.22 -1.12
N PRO A 125 -20.00 -1.87 0.02
CA PRO A 125 -19.15 -1.87 1.22
C PRO A 125 -17.81 -2.59 0.98
N VAL A 126 -16.81 -2.23 1.77
CA VAL A 126 -15.55 -2.99 1.81
C VAL A 126 -15.84 -4.36 2.40
N GLN A 127 -15.38 -5.42 1.75
CA GLN A 127 -15.60 -6.79 2.19
C GLN A 127 -14.28 -7.54 2.31
N PHE A 128 -14.03 -8.13 3.48
CA PHE A 128 -12.86 -8.93 3.75
C PHE A 128 -13.19 -10.42 3.79
N ARG A 129 -12.21 -11.23 3.45
CA ARG A 129 -12.19 -12.64 3.85
C ARG A 129 -11.89 -12.72 5.34
N SER A 130 -12.42 -13.71 6.03
CA SER A 130 -12.29 -13.89 7.49
C SER A 130 -10.84 -14.10 7.99
N GLY A 131 -9.87 -14.30 7.08
CA GLY A 131 -8.48 -14.61 7.44
C GLY A 131 -7.83 -13.57 8.36
N LEU A 132 -8.08 -12.27 8.15
CA LEU A 132 -7.54 -11.20 8.98
C LEU A 132 -8.13 -11.24 10.41
N ALA A 133 -9.43 -11.47 10.54
CA ALA A 133 -10.10 -11.60 11.82
C ALA A 133 -9.59 -12.83 12.60
N HIS A 134 -9.53 -14.00 11.94
CA HIS A 134 -8.97 -15.20 12.55
C HIS A 134 -7.48 -15.08 12.93
N LEU A 135 -6.71 -14.27 12.19
CA LEU A 135 -5.33 -13.99 12.57
C LEU A 135 -5.29 -13.15 13.85
N ALA A 136 -6.13 -12.13 13.94
CA ALA A 136 -6.24 -11.27 15.12
C ALA A 136 -6.56 -12.05 16.40
N ASP A 137 -7.41 -13.07 16.29
CA ASP A 137 -7.78 -13.95 17.42
C ASP A 137 -6.64 -14.88 17.89
N ARG A 138 -5.59 -15.05 17.09
CA ARG A 138 -4.52 -16.04 17.33
C ARG A 138 -3.18 -15.43 17.74
N ILE A 139 -3.04 -14.14 17.62
CA ILE A 139 -1.79 -13.44 17.95
C ILE A 139 -1.83 -12.91 19.37
N SER A 140 -0.71 -12.95 20.06
CA SER A 140 -0.60 -12.41 21.41
C SER A 140 -0.59 -10.89 21.46
N THR A 141 0.12 -10.26 20.52
CA THR A 141 0.19 -8.80 20.42
C THR A 141 0.67 -8.37 19.04
N ALA A 142 -0.07 -7.47 18.40
CA ALA A 142 0.38 -6.78 17.19
C ALA A 142 -0.33 -5.42 17.01
N THR A 143 0.35 -4.48 16.37
CA THR A 143 -0.25 -3.23 15.92
C THR A 143 -0.85 -3.46 14.53
N PHE A 144 -2.11 -3.10 14.32
CA PHE A 144 -2.79 -3.11 13.04
C PHE A 144 -2.87 -1.70 12.48
N LEU A 145 -2.54 -1.55 11.20
CA LEU A 145 -2.49 -0.26 10.53
C LEU A 145 -3.23 -0.35 9.19
N PRO A 146 -4.39 0.29 9.04
CA PRO A 146 -5.07 0.36 7.75
C PRO A 146 -4.30 1.26 6.79
N LEU A 147 -4.30 0.90 5.52
CA LEU A 147 -3.68 1.67 4.43
C LEU A 147 -4.63 1.72 3.24
N ALA A 148 -5.13 2.90 2.92
CA ALA A 148 -5.87 3.14 1.69
C ALA A 148 -4.90 3.43 0.53
N VAL A 149 -5.18 2.83 -0.63
CA VAL A 149 -4.40 3.03 -1.87
C VAL A 149 -5.37 3.34 -3.02
N GLU A 150 -5.08 4.39 -3.76
CA GLU A 150 -5.80 4.78 -4.97
C GLU A 150 -4.83 5.16 -6.09
N TYR A 151 -5.15 4.77 -7.31
CA TYR A 151 -4.43 5.12 -8.53
C TYR A 151 -5.31 6.04 -9.35
N SER A 152 -4.90 7.29 -9.53
CA SER A 152 -5.72 8.32 -10.17
C SER A 152 -4.94 9.11 -11.21
N PHE A 153 -5.60 9.47 -12.31
CA PHE A 153 -5.06 10.43 -13.26
C PHE A 153 -5.47 11.85 -12.84
N TRP A 154 -4.48 12.69 -12.66
CA TRP A 154 -4.69 14.11 -12.43
C TRP A 154 -4.41 14.90 -13.72
N GLU A 155 -3.58 15.92 -13.62
CA GLU A 155 -3.28 16.82 -14.73
C GLU A 155 -2.12 16.33 -15.60
N GLU A 156 -1.34 15.42 -15.08
CA GLU A 156 -0.17 14.89 -15.76
C GLU A 156 -0.49 13.62 -16.57
N LYS A 157 0.31 13.38 -17.61
CA LYS A 157 0.19 12.21 -18.50
C LYS A 157 0.21 10.87 -17.76
N ARG A 158 0.95 10.79 -16.66
CA ARG A 158 1.07 9.57 -15.85
C ARG A 158 0.16 9.65 -14.64
N PRO A 159 -0.38 8.50 -14.20
CA PRO A 159 -1.20 8.48 -13.00
C PRO A 159 -0.40 8.79 -11.73
N GLU A 160 -1.10 9.18 -10.70
CA GLU A 160 -0.62 9.34 -9.33
C GLU A 160 -0.87 8.06 -8.54
N ILE A 161 0.03 7.74 -7.62
CA ILE A 161 -0.25 6.80 -6.53
C ILE A 161 -0.59 7.65 -5.32
N CYS A 162 -1.82 7.57 -4.84
CA CYS A 162 -2.29 8.26 -3.66
C CYS A 162 -2.51 7.26 -2.53
N VAL A 163 -1.98 7.55 -1.35
CA VAL A 163 -2.09 6.67 -0.19
C VAL A 163 -2.41 7.46 1.08
N SER A 164 -3.14 6.83 1.99
CA SER A 164 -3.40 7.35 3.34
C SER A 164 -3.31 6.21 4.35
N PHE A 165 -2.50 6.40 5.40
CA PHE A 165 -2.54 5.50 6.54
C PHE A 165 -3.65 5.94 7.49
N GLY A 166 -4.49 5.00 7.92
CA GLY A 166 -5.50 5.26 8.93
C GLY A 166 -4.93 5.19 10.35
N GLU A 167 -5.80 5.30 11.35
CA GLU A 167 -5.40 5.21 12.75
C GLU A 167 -4.97 3.79 13.12
N PRO A 168 -3.76 3.61 13.66
CA PRO A 168 -3.31 2.31 14.14
C PRO A 168 -4.05 1.92 15.42
N PHE A 169 -4.17 0.63 15.64
CA PHE A 169 -4.71 0.08 16.88
C PHE A 169 -3.94 -1.17 17.29
N LEU A 170 -3.84 -1.38 18.59
CA LEU A 170 -3.15 -2.52 19.19
C LEU A 170 -4.17 -3.61 19.51
N ILE A 171 -3.89 -4.83 19.09
CA ILE A 171 -4.60 -6.03 19.56
C ILE A 171 -3.65 -6.76 20.51
N THR A 172 -4.17 -7.11 21.69
CA THR A 172 -3.49 -7.90 22.71
C THR A 172 -4.30 -9.15 23.00
N GLU A 173 -3.67 -10.16 23.58
CA GLU A 173 -4.30 -11.43 23.96
C GLU A 173 -5.57 -11.23 24.81
N THR A 174 -5.60 -10.22 25.67
CA THR A 174 -6.76 -9.88 26.50
C THR A 174 -7.93 -9.32 25.66
N ALA A 175 -7.65 -8.64 24.56
CA ALA A 175 -8.66 -8.09 23.65
C ALA A 175 -9.12 -9.12 22.61
N ALA A 176 -8.28 -10.07 22.23
CA ALA A 176 -8.60 -11.12 21.26
C ALA A 176 -9.77 -12.01 21.71
N GLY A 177 -9.86 -12.31 23.00
CA GLY A 177 -10.96 -13.11 23.55
C GLY A 177 -12.35 -12.43 23.56
N THR A 178 -12.40 -11.12 23.30
CA THR A 178 -13.66 -10.34 23.27
C THR A 178 -14.17 -10.05 21.86
N LEU A 179 -13.33 -10.20 20.84
CA LEU A 179 -13.68 -9.98 19.44
C LEU A 179 -14.12 -11.31 18.81
N ARG A 180 -15.43 -11.50 18.61
CA ARG A 180 -15.93 -12.62 17.78
C ARG A 180 -15.49 -12.38 16.33
N ALA A 181 -15.12 -13.45 15.59
CA ALA A 181 -14.57 -13.37 14.24
C ALA A 181 -15.41 -12.49 13.28
N ASP A 182 -16.74 -12.59 13.33
CA ASP A 182 -17.63 -11.77 12.49
C ASP A 182 -17.61 -10.29 12.88
N SER A 183 -17.58 -9.98 14.17
CA SER A 183 -17.47 -8.60 14.67
C SER A 183 -16.10 -8.01 14.38
N SER A 184 -15.04 -8.83 14.37
CA SER A 184 -13.70 -8.42 14.02
C SER A 184 -13.58 -8.04 12.53
N ALA A 185 -14.21 -8.80 11.63
CA ALA A 185 -14.16 -8.49 10.19
C ALA A 185 -14.77 -7.11 9.92
N LEU A 186 -15.97 -6.83 10.44
CA LEU A 186 -16.64 -5.53 10.31
C LEU A 186 -15.82 -4.38 10.92
N PHE A 187 -15.13 -4.64 12.02
CA PHE A 187 -14.25 -3.65 12.64
C PHE A 187 -13.08 -3.28 11.73
N PHE A 188 -12.36 -4.28 11.17
CA PHE A 188 -11.26 -4.02 10.23
C PHE A 188 -11.74 -3.35 8.95
N GLU A 189 -12.88 -3.78 8.41
CA GLU A 189 -13.52 -3.18 7.25
C GLU A 189 -13.85 -1.70 7.48
N SER A 190 -14.44 -1.36 8.64
CA SER A 190 -14.75 0.02 8.99
C SER A 190 -13.50 0.90 9.10
N ARG A 191 -12.40 0.36 9.63
CA ARG A 191 -11.12 1.09 9.73
C ARG A 191 -10.50 1.37 8.37
N LEU A 192 -10.53 0.39 7.46
CA LEU A 192 -10.05 0.62 6.11
C LEU A 192 -10.97 1.54 5.34
N HIS A 193 -12.28 1.36 5.46
CA HIS A 193 -13.28 2.22 4.84
C HIS A 193 -13.08 3.70 5.21
N ALA A 194 -12.88 4.00 6.49
CA ALA A 194 -12.64 5.37 6.94
C ALA A 194 -11.39 5.98 6.26
N ALA A 195 -10.29 5.22 6.16
CA ALA A 195 -9.09 5.68 5.47
C ALA A 195 -9.31 5.86 3.95
N GLN A 196 -10.13 5.01 3.33
CA GLN A 196 -10.47 5.14 1.91
C GLN A 196 -11.36 6.35 1.63
N GLU A 197 -12.35 6.65 2.48
CA GLU A 197 -13.21 7.84 2.32
C GLU A 197 -12.41 9.13 2.45
N GLU A 198 -11.52 9.19 3.44
CA GLU A 198 -10.62 10.35 3.62
C GLU A 198 -9.71 10.54 2.40
N LEU A 199 -9.10 9.45 1.92
CA LEU A 199 -8.23 9.50 0.74
C LEU A 199 -9.01 9.91 -0.51
N ALA A 200 -10.16 9.29 -0.77
CA ALA A 200 -10.99 9.58 -1.95
C ALA A 200 -11.42 11.05 -1.99
N ALA A 201 -11.84 11.61 -0.85
CA ALA A 201 -12.20 13.02 -0.75
C ALA A 201 -11.01 13.94 -1.11
N ALA A 202 -9.81 13.64 -0.62
CA ALA A 202 -8.61 14.42 -0.94
C ALA A 202 -8.18 14.25 -2.40
N VAL A 203 -8.28 13.04 -2.96
CA VAL A 203 -7.97 12.76 -4.38
C VAL A 203 -8.93 13.50 -5.31
N ILE A 204 -10.21 13.61 -4.95
CA ILE A 204 -11.21 14.36 -5.71
C ILE A 204 -10.87 15.87 -5.72
N ARG A 205 -10.44 16.43 -4.58
CA ARG A 205 -10.04 17.86 -4.49
C ARG A 205 -8.79 18.18 -5.31
N ARG A 206 -7.91 17.21 -5.52
CA ARG A 206 -6.63 17.37 -6.25
C ARG A 206 -5.73 18.47 -5.70
N ASP A 207 -5.89 18.84 -4.43
CA ASP A 207 -5.01 19.81 -3.79
C ASP A 207 -3.67 19.17 -3.46
N THR A 208 -2.65 19.54 -4.19
CA THR A 208 -1.29 19.00 -4.01
C THR A 208 -0.67 19.35 -2.67
N ALA A 209 -1.14 20.44 -2.01
CA ALA A 209 -0.65 20.88 -0.72
C ALA A 209 -1.06 19.95 0.43
N GLU A 210 -2.16 19.22 0.28
CA GLU A 210 -2.61 18.21 1.27
C GLU A 210 -1.70 16.98 1.32
N PHE A 211 -0.87 16.77 0.29
CA PHE A 211 -0.09 15.54 0.15
C PHE A 211 1.41 15.74 0.31
N ARG A 212 2.01 14.89 1.10
CA ARG A 212 3.46 14.72 1.11
C ARG A 212 3.91 13.87 -0.07
N VAL A 213 4.76 14.40 -0.94
CA VAL A 213 5.31 13.68 -2.09
C VAL A 213 6.56 12.89 -1.67
N LEU A 214 6.55 11.56 -1.87
CA LEU A 214 7.70 10.69 -1.60
C LEU A 214 8.66 10.58 -2.77
N GLY A 215 8.14 10.70 -3.98
CA GLY A 215 8.90 10.64 -5.21
C GLY A 215 8.09 11.17 -6.36
N ARG A 216 8.74 11.90 -7.26
CA ARG A 216 8.14 12.48 -8.46
C ARG A 216 8.94 12.09 -9.69
N SER A 217 8.26 11.77 -10.79
CA SER A 217 8.89 11.67 -12.09
C SER A 217 9.08 13.08 -12.70
N ARG A 218 9.84 13.19 -13.75
CA ARG A 218 9.87 14.42 -14.55
C ARG A 218 8.49 14.61 -15.18
N GLY A 219 7.88 15.78 -14.96
CA GLY A 219 6.63 16.17 -15.59
C GLY A 219 6.78 16.42 -17.09
N GLY A 220 5.65 16.67 -17.76
CA GLY A 220 5.58 16.97 -19.17
C GLY A 220 5.23 15.75 -20.04
N VAL A 221 4.79 16.06 -21.26
CA VAL A 221 4.38 15.06 -22.25
C VAL A 221 5.58 14.28 -22.82
N GLY A 222 6.77 14.92 -22.79
CA GLY A 222 7.99 14.40 -23.39
C GLY A 222 8.02 14.53 -24.91
N GLY A 223 9.21 14.21 -25.50
CA GLY A 223 9.38 14.22 -26.96
C GLY A 223 9.37 15.60 -27.61
N VAL A 224 8.95 15.63 -28.87
CA VAL A 224 8.98 16.84 -29.72
C VAL A 224 8.12 17.99 -29.17
N TYR A 225 7.01 17.65 -28.48
CA TYR A 225 6.12 18.66 -27.91
C TYR A 225 6.77 19.47 -26.78
N ASP A 226 7.47 18.83 -25.86
CA ASP A 226 8.19 19.55 -24.80
C ASP A 226 9.39 20.31 -25.34
N LEU A 227 10.03 19.82 -26.41
CA LEU A 227 11.09 20.53 -27.11
C LEU A 227 10.54 21.83 -27.74
N TRP A 228 9.37 21.75 -28.38
CA TRP A 228 8.68 22.91 -28.93
C TRP A 228 8.25 23.91 -27.85
N ARG A 229 7.67 23.44 -26.74
CA ARG A 229 7.32 24.28 -25.59
C ARG A 229 8.54 25.00 -25.00
N ARG A 230 9.67 24.29 -24.89
CA ARG A 230 10.95 24.90 -24.44
C ARG A 230 11.41 25.98 -25.39
N ALA A 231 11.42 25.71 -26.68
CA ALA A 231 11.80 26.71 -27.69
C ALA A 231 10.91 27.94 -27.62
N LYS A 232 9.59 27.75 -27.51
CA LYS A 232 8.62 28.85 -27.34
C LYS A 232 8.87 29.65 -26.07
N ALA A 233 9.09 29.00 -24.92
CA ALA A 233 9.37 29.68 -23.65
C ALA A 233 10.64 30.52 -23.74
N VAL A 234 11.71 30.00 -24.37
CA VAL A 234 12.95 30.76 -24.59
C VAL A 234 12.70 31.97 -25.49
N CYS A 235 11.92 31.82 -26.57
CA CYS A 235 11.60 32.95 -27.47
C CYS A 235 10.76 34.01 -26.77
N CYS A 236 9.91 33.62 -25.79
CA CYS A 236 9.06 34.57 -25.05
C CYS A 236 9.75 35.08 -23.75
N GLY A 237 10.98 34.71 -23.45
CA GLY A 237 11.69 35.11 -22.22
C GLY A 237 11.12 34.50 -20.94
N GLU A 238 10.34 33.41 -21.06
CA GLU A 238 9.68 32.74 -19.95
C GLU A 238 10.49 31.51 -19.48
N LYS A 239 10.44 31.19 -18.18
CA LYS A 239 11.01 29.95 -17.67
C LYS A 239 10.14 28.76 -18.10
N PHE A 240 10.71 27.83 -18.82
CA PHE A 240 10.03 26.59 -19.19
C PHE A 240 9.67 25.77 -17.93
N GLN A 241 8.37 25.53 -17.75
CA GLN A 241 7.85 24.62 -16.74
C GLN A 241 7.34 23.35 -17.43
N PRO A 242 7.96 22.19 -17.17
CA PRO A 242 7.55 20.93 -17.79
C PRO A 242 6.20 20.43 -17.29
N GLU A 243 5.83 20.79 -16.06
CA GLU A 243 4.60 20.35 -15.39
C GLU A 243 3.40 21.17 -15.86
N HIS A 244 2.22 20.50 -15.99
CA HIS A 244 0.98 21.12 -16.46
C HIS A 244 0.13 21.71 -15.32
N GLY A 245 0.30 21.24 -14.08
CA GLY A 245 -0.58 21.50 -12.93
C GLY A 245 -0.06 22.53 -11.92
N LEU A 246 1.03 23.23 -12.18
CA LEU A 246 1.50 24.30 -11.28
C LEU A 246 1.00 25.66 -11.77
N LYS A 247 -0.15 26.08 -11.26
CA LYS A 247 -0.51 27.50 -11.19
C LYS A 247 -0.25 28.00 -9.78
#